data_3fd2486c95272b02c7d6a0de4f987350
#
_entry.id   3fd2486c95272b02c7d6a0de4f987350
#
_cell.length_a   1.000
_cell.length_b   1.000
_cell.length_c   1.000
_cell.angle_alpha   90.00
_cell.angle_beta   90.00
_cell.angle_gamma   90.00
#
_symmetry.space_group_name_H-M   'P 1'
#
loop_
_entity.id
_entity.type
_entity.pdbx_description
1 polymer ?
#
loop_
_entity_poly.entity_id
_entity_poly.type
_entity_poly.pdbx_seq_one_letter_code
_entity_poly.pdbx_strand_id
1 'polypeptide(L)'
;MGKIRIGIVGYGNIGRGVEQSIKRNDDMELKAVFTRRDPASVKIQTEGAEVKHFDDMEAMKDEIDVMILCGGSATDLPVIGPKVAASFNTIDSFDTHAKIPEYFANVDKAAKEGKNVSIISVGWDPGMFSLNRLYAESILVPVSYTHLTLPT
;
A
#
# COMPACT_ATOMS: atom_id res chain seq x y z
N MET A 1 1.68 -25.35 1.28
CA MET A 1 1.03 -24.14 1.79
C MET A 1 0.20 -23.55 0.68
N GLY A 2 -1.00 -23.03 0.95
CA GLY A 2 -1.76 -22.26 -0.04
C GLY A 2 -1.05 -20.94 -0.38
N LYS A 3 -1.41 -20.35 -1.52
CA LYS A 3 -0.91 -19.02 -1.88
C LYS A 3 -1.52 -17.95 -0.98
N ILE A 4 -0.78 -16.86 -0.76
CA ILE A 4 -1.28 -15.66 -0.09
C ILE A 4 -2.24 -14.95 -1.05
N ARG A 5 -3.49 -14.78 -0.64
CA ARG A 5 -4.56 -14.20 -1.44
C ARG A 5 -4.58 -12.69 -1.27
N ILE A 6 -4.35 -11.95 -2.33
CA ILE A 6 -4.13 -10.51 -2.29
C ILE A 6 -5.27 -9.77 -2.97
N GLY A 7 -5.75 -8.69 -2.32
CA GLY A 7 -6.59 -7.66 -2.90
C GLY A 7 -5.79 -6.36 -3.11
N ILE A 8 -6.05 -5.65 -4.18
CA ILE A 8 -5.45 -4.33 -4.45
C ILE A 8 -6.54 -3.28 -4.36
N VAL A 9 -6.34 -2.24 -3.56
CA VAL A 9 -7.22 -1.07 -3.50
C VAL A 9 -6.60 0.10 -4.22
N GLY A 10 -7.20 0.48 -5.35
CA GLY A 10 -6.69 1.52 -6.25
C GLY A 10 -5.77 0.96 -7.35
N TYR A 11 -6.12 1.22 -8.60
CA TYR A 11 -5.40 0.68 -9.75
C TYR A 11 -4.83 1.82 -10.63
N GLY A 12 -3.90 2.57 -10.02
CA GLY A 12 -3.03 3.54 -10.67
C GLY A 12 -1.67 2.92 -11.02
N ASN A 13 -0.62 3.73 -11.09
CA ASN A 13 0.74 3.25 -11.37
C ASN A 13 1.24 2.28 -10.29
N ILE A 14 0.99 2.58 -9.01
CA ILE A 14 1.37 1.71 -7.90
C ILE A 14 0.61 0.38 -7.99
N GLY A 15 -0.71 0.39 -8.16
CA GLY A 15 -1.50 -0.83 -8.25
C GLY A 15 -1.09 -1.73 -9.41
N ARG A 16 -0.74 -1.15 -10.57
CA ARG A 16 -0.19 -1.90 -11.71
C ARG A 16 1.17 -2.51 -11.39
N GLY A 17 2.04 -1.77 -10.68
CA GLY A 17 3.33 -2.28 -10.23
C GLY A 17 3.19 -3.43 -9.25
N VAL A 18 2.25 -3.33 -8.30
CA VAL A 18 1.93 -4.39 -7.34
C VAL A 18 1.42 -5.63 -8.05
N GLU A 19 0.50 -5.50 -9.01
CA GLU A 19 0.03 -6.63 -9.82
C GLU A 19 1.19 -7.35 -10.51
N GLN A 20 2.12 -6.60 -11.14
CA GLN A 20 3.30 -7.18 -11.79
C GLN A 20 4.21 -7.89 -10.78
N SER A 21 4.33 -7.37 -9.57
CA SER A 21 5.14 -8.00 -8.52
C SER A 21 4.51 -9.30 -8.04
N ILE A 22 3.19 -9.33 -7.83
CA ILE A 22 2.46 -10.54 -7.45
C ILE A 22 2.66 -11.65 -8.49
N LYS A 23 2.56 -11.32 -9.78
CA LYS A 23 2.78 -12.28 -10.89
C LYS A 23 4.16 -12.93 -10.91
N ARG A 24 5.16 -12.32 -10.27
CA ARG A 24 6.54 -12.82 -10.20
C ARG A 24 6.82 -13.66 -8.95
N ASN A 25 5.85 -13.77 -8.06
CA ASN A 25 5.97 -14.50 -6.80
C ASN A 25 4.98 -15.66 -6.80
N ASP A 26 5.49 -16.88 -6.82
CA ASP A 26 4.69 -18.10 -6.95
C ASP A 26 3.85 -18.41 -5.70
N ASP A 27 4.18 -17.84 -4.57
CA ASP A 27 3.49 -17.96 -3.28
C ASP A 27 2.34 -16.97 -3.09
N MET A 28 2.08 -16.11 -4.09
CA MET A 28 1.06 -15.07 -4.07
C MET A 28 0.05 -15.27 -5.20
N GLU A 29 -1.17 -14.81 -4.99
CA GLU A 29 -2.19 -14.72 -6.05
C GLU A 29 -3.04 -13.46 -5.88
N LEU A 30 -3.30 -12.78 -6.98
CA LEU A 30 -4.24 -11.66 -7.02
C LEU A 30 -5.67 -12.19 -7.12
N LYS A 31 -6.52 -11.87 -6.13
CA LYS A 31 -7.94 -12.21 -6.13
C LYS A 31 -8.80 -11.12 -6.74
N ALA A 32 -8.59 -9.88 -6.30
CA ALA A 32 -9.40 -8.77 -6.78
C ALA A 32 -8.65 -7.44 -6.78
N VAL A 33 -9.13 -6.55 -7.64
CA VAL A 33 -8.77 -5.13 -7.67
C VAL A 33 -10.02 -4.32 -7.35
N PHE A 34 -9.95 -3.47 -6.34
CA PHE A 34 -11.03 -2.60 -5.91
C PHE A 34 -10.79 -1.16 -6.38
N THR A 35 -11.81 -0.57 -6.98
CA THR A 35 -11.72 0.77 -7.56
C THR A 35 -12.95 1.60 -7.21
N ARG A 36 -12.77 2.92 -7.07
CA ARG A 36 -13.89 3.88 -6.96
C ARG A 36 -14.42 4.34 -8.31
N ARG A 37 -13.69 4.01 -9.39
CA ARG A 37 -14.13 4.22 -10.77
C ARG A 37 -15.06 3.08 -11.19
N ASP A 38 -15.73 3.24 -12.31
CA ASP A 38 -16.44 2.13 -12.93
C ASP A 38 -15.50 0.92 -13.12
N PRO A 39 -15.78 -0.24 -12.50
CA PRO A 39 -14.97 -1.45 -12.64
C PRO A 39 -14.74 -1.86 -14.10
N ALA A 40 -15.73 -1.67 -14.97
CA ALA A 40 -15.63 -1.99 -16.40
C ALA A 40 -14.57 -1.14 -17.13
N SER A 41 -14.21 0.03 -16.59
CA SER A 41 -13.17 0.90 -17.13
C SER A 41 -11.75 0.48 -16.76
N VAL A 42 -11.58 -0.46 -15.82
CA VAL A 42 -10.29 -0.89 -15.32
C VAL A 42 -9.88 -2.21 -15.96
N LYS A 43 -8.77 -2.20 -16.66
CA LYS A 43 -8.22 -3.40 -17.33
C LYS A 43 -7.00 -3.90 -16.53
N ILE A 44 -7.15 -5.04 -15.89
CA ILE A 44 -6.07 -5.78 -15.23
C ILE A 44 -5.43 -6.78 -16.17
N GLN A 45 -4.24 -7.28 -15.81
CA GLN A 45 -3.48 -8.21 -16.64
C GLN A 45 -3.52 -9.66 -16.09
N THR A 46 -3.99 -9.85 -14.87
CA THR A 46 -4.04 -11.15 -14.21
C THR A 46 -5.35 -11.84 -14.56
N GLU A 47 -5.26 -12.95 -15.28
CA GLU A 47 -6.42 -13.80 -15.58
C GLU A 47 -6.99 -14.41 -14.30
N GLY A 48 -8.32 -14.45 -14.21
CA GLY A 48 -9.02 -15.02 -13.05
C GLY A 48 -9.17 -14.08 -11.85
N ALA A 49 -8.50 -12.92 -11.82
CA ALA A 49 -8.75 -11.90 -10.82
C ALA A 49 -9.97 -11.04 -11.20
N GLU A 50 -10.71 -10.57 -10.21
CA GLU A 50 -11.90 -9.76 -10.43
C GLU A 50 -11.62 -8.26 -10.27
N VAL A 51 -12.37 -7.42 -10.98
CA VAL A 51 -12.40 -5.97 -10.73
C VAL A 51 -13.76 -5.64 -10.14
N LYS A 52 -13.76 -5.05 -8.94
CA LYS A 52 -14.98 -4.72 -8.19
C LYS A 52 -14.97 -3.26 -7.75
N HIS A 53 -16.16 -2.75 -7.43
CA HIS A 53 -16.27 -1.46 -6.80
C HIS A 53 -15.70 -1.51 -5.37
N PHE A 54 -15.16 -0.40 -4.90
CA PHE A 54 -14.55 -0.31 -3.57
C PHE A 54 -15.51 -0.72 -2.44
N ASP A 55 -16.79 -0.40 -2.58
CA ASP A 55 -17.78 -0.71 -1.55
C ASP A 55 -18.14 -2.20 -1.47
N ASP A 56 -17.77 -2.99 -2.47
CA ASP A 56 -18.03 -4.44 -2.52
C ASP A 56 -16.91 -5.27 -1.83
N MET A 57 -15.89 -4.63 -1.27
CA MET A 57 -14.72 -5.35 -0.71
C MET A 57 -15.09 -6.27 0.46
N GLU A 58 -16.05 -5.89 1.28
CA GLU A 58 -16.47 -6.69 2.45
C GLU A 58 -17.01 -8.06 2.06
N ALA A 59 -17.61 -8.18 0.88
CA ALA A 59 -18.12 -9.47 0.37
C ALA A 59 -17.00 -10.48 0.09
N MET A 60 -15.74 -10.03 -0.04
CA MET A 60 -14.58 -10.89 -0.30
C MET A 60 -13.69 -11.10 0.94
N LYS A 61 -14.18 -10.81 2.13
CA LYS A 61 -13.38 -10.88 3.36
C LYS A 61 -12.74 -12.24 3.59
N ASP A 62 -13.44 -13.31 3.30
CA ASP A 62 -12.94 -14.68 3.49
C ASP A 62 -12.05 -15.17 2.33
N GLU A 63 -11.98 -14.41 1.23
CA GLU A 63 -11.22 -14.73 0.04
C GLU A 63 -9.88 -14.02 -0.06
N ILE A 64 -9.64 -13.01 0.79
CA ILE A 64 -8.46 -12.14 0.76
C ILE A 64 -7.74 -12.19 2.10
N ASP A 65 -6.46 -12.51 2.08
CA ASP A 65 -5.61 -12.55 3.26
C ASP A 65 -5.01 -11.17 3.58
N VAL A 66 -4.68 -10.38 2.53
CA VAL A 66 -4.03 -9.06 2.66
C VAL A 66 -4.55 -8.11 1.58
N MET A 67 -4.87 -6.89 1.97
CA MET A 67 -5.17 -5.77 1.07
C MET A 67 -3.95 -4.86 0.90
N ILE A 68 -3.53 -4.60 -0.34
CA ILE A 68 -2.49 -3.63 -0.65
C ILE A 68 -3.16 -2.33 -1.12
N LEU A 69 -2.95 -1.25 -0.34
CA LEU A 69 -3.60 0.03 -0.58
C LEU A 69 -2.70 0.92 -1.45
N CYS A 70 -3.14 1.18 -2.66
CA CYS A 70 -2.40 1.91 -3.70
C CYS A 70 -3.00 3.29 -4.00
N GLY A 71 -3.67 3.89 -3.02
CA GLY A 71 -4.23 5.23 -3.09
C GLY A 71 -3.19 6.33 -2.87
N GLY A 72 -3.56 7.58 -3.18
CA GLY A 72 -2.71 8.74 -2.93
C GLY A 72 -2.56 9.03 -1.44
N SER A 73 -1.33 9.25 -0.98
CA SER A 73 -1.03 9.51 0.44
C SER A 73 -1.68 10.77 0.98
N ALA A 74 -1.77 11.82 0.17
CA ALA A 74 -2.29 13.09 0.64
C ALA A 74 -3.82 13.10 0.81
N THR A 75 -4.54 12.30 0.02
CA THR A 75 -6.00 12.41 -0.11
C THR A 75 -6.74 11.12 0.16
N ASP A 76 -6.22 9.98 -0.31
CA ASP A 76 -6.95 8.73 -0.27
C ASP A 76 -6.63 7.91 0.99
N LEU A 77 -5.35 7.64 1.24
CA LEU A 77 -4.93 6.76 2.33
C LEU A 77 -5.39 7.20 3.72
N PRO A 78 -5.41 8.52 4.07
CA PRO A 78 -5.93 8.95 5.37
C PRO A 78 -7.36 8.53 5.65
N VAL A 79 -8.17 8.35 4.62
CA VAL A 79 -9.58 7.96 4.72
C VAL A 79 -9.76 6.46 4.56
N ILE A 80 -9.17 5.88 3.51
CA ILE A 80 -9.38 4.47 3.19
C ILE A 80 -8.52 3.52 4.03
N GLY A 81 -7.34 3.97 4.48
CA GLY A 81 -6.45 3.15 5.32
C GLY A 81 -7.14 2.62 6.57
N PRO A 82 -7.62 3.48 7.47
CA PRO A 82 -8.34 3.02 8.66
C PRO A 82 -9.60 2.22 8.33
N LYS A 83 -10.36 2.62 7.29
CA LYS A 83 -11.58 1.91 6.88
C LYS A 83 -11.29 0.46 6.47
N VAL A 84 -10.23 0.23 5.67
CA VAL A 84 -9.89 -1.11 5.22
C VAL A 84 -9.21 -1.92 6.33
N ALA A 85 -8.37 -1.28 7.16
CA ALA A 85 -7.68 -1.93 8.27
C ALA A 85 -8.65 -2.49 9.33
N ALA A 86 -9.85 -1.92 9.46
CA ALA A 86 -10.88 -2.45 10.35
C ALA A 86 -11.39 -3.85 9.94
N SER A 87 -11.30 -4.19 8.66
CA SER A 87 -11.84 -5.46 8.12
C SER A 87 -10.78 -6.42 7.61
N PHE A 88 -9.61 -5.93 7.19
CA PHE A 88 -8.57 -6.71 6.53
C PHE A 88 -7.18 -6.43 7.10
N ASN A 89 -6.26 -7.38 6.95
CA ASN A 89 -4.83 -7.06 7.04
C ASN A 89 -4.46 -6.15 5.88
N THR A 90 -3.65 -5.12 6.14
CA THR A 90 -3.32 -4.11 5.11
C THR A 90 -1.83 -3.84 5.00
N ILE A 91 -1.41 -3.46 3.80
CA ILE A 91 -0.10 -2.87 3.53
C ILE A 91 -0.34 -1.62 2.70
N ASP A 92 0.32 -0.51 3.05
CA ASP A 92 0.28 0.72 2.26
C ASP A 92 1.63 1.39 2.11
N SER A 93 1.70 2.35 1.20
CA SER A 93 2.87 3.17 0.91
C SER A 93 2.68 4.64 1.29
N PHE A 94 2.05 4.91 2.43
CA PHE A 94 1.84 6.28 2.90
C PHE A 94 3.16 7.02 3.08
N ASP A 95 3.35 8.14 2.37
CA ASP A 95 4.62 8.87 2.27
C ASP A 95 4.56 10.34 2.72
N THR A 96 3.44 10.80 3.24
CA THR A 96 3.32 12.15 3.81
C THR A 96 3.99 12.19 5.19
N HIS A 97 5.32 12.29 5.23
CA HIS A 97 6.16 12.09 6.41
C HIS A 97 5.67 12.82 7.66
N ALA A 98 5.31 14.10 7.55
CA ALA A 98 4.84 14.90 8.69
C ALA A 98 3.54 14.36 9.31
N LYS A 99 2.75 13.59 8.59
CA LYS A 99 1.47 13.04 9.03
C LYS A 99 1.55 11.55 9.38
N ILE A 100 2.70 10.90 9.26
CA ILE A 100 2.85 9.47 9.58
C ILE A 100 2.41 9.16 11.02
N PRO A 101 2.77 9.94 12.07
CA PRO A 101 2.34 9.64 13.43
C PRO A 101 0.83 9.65 13.62
N GLU A 102 0.14 10.62 13.03
CA GLU A 102 -1.31 10.72 13.06
C GLU A 102 -1.97 9.58 12.29
N TYR A 103 -1.48 9.31 11.09
CA TYR A 103 -1.98 8.23 10.26
C TYR A 103 -1.79 6.87 10.93
N PHE A 104 -0.62 6.63 11.52
CA PHE A 104 -0.32 5.43 12.32
C PHE A 104 -1.34 5.23 13.43
N ALA A 105 -1.61 6.27 14.23
CA ALA A 105 -2.55 6.18 15.34
C ALA A 105 -3.97 5.79 14.87
N ASN A 106 -4.41 6.35 13.75
CA ASN A 106 -5.73 6.07 13.18
C ASN A 106 -5.83 4.65 12.64
N VAL A 107 -4.81 4.18 11.91
CA VAL A 107 -4.77 2.82 11.37
C VAL A 107 -4.61 1.78 12.48
N ASP A 108 -3.73 2.02 13.46
CA ASP A 108 -3.50 1.14 14.61
C ASP A 108 -4.79 0.90 15.40
N LYS A 109 -5.54 1.98 15.67
CA LYS A 109 -6.84 1.88 16.34
C LYS A 109 -7.81 1.00 15.57
N ALA A 110 -7.97 1.26 14.28
CA ALA A 110 -8.90 0.52 13.43
C ALA A 110 -8.49 -0.96 13.27
N ALA A 111 -7.20 -1.23 13.08
CA ALA A 111 -6.67 -2.59 12.95
C ALA A 111 -6.87 -3.38 14.27
N LYS A 112 -6.63 -2.78 15.43
CA LYS A 112 -6.88 -3.41 16.74
C LYS A 112 -8.35 -3.74 16.96
N GLU A 113 -9.25 -2.82 16.62
CA GLU A 113 -10.70 -3.05 16.69
C GLU A 113 -11.12 -4.21 15.79
N GLY A 114 -10.56 -4.28 14.57
CA GLY A 114 -10.80 -5.35 13.60
C GLY A 114 -10.03 -6.66 13.87
N LYS A 115 -9.10 -6.67 14.83
CA LYS A 115 -8.16 -7.78 15.09
C LYS A 115 -7.30 -8.13 13.87
N ASN A 116 -6.93 -7.14 13.10
CA ASN A 116 -6.12 -7.24 11.90
C ASN A 116 -4.71 -6.69 12.14
N VAL A 117 -3.82 -6.96 11.20
CA VAL A 117 -2.46 -6.42 11.15
C VAL A 117 -2.37 -5.41 10.01
N SER A 118 -1.76 -4.26 10.28
CA SER A 118 -1.50 -3.25 9.26
C SER A 118 -0.03 -2.84 9.25
N ILE A 119 0.56 -2.81 8.06
CA ILE A 119 1.92 -2.32 7.83
C ILE A 119 1.78 -1.07 6.98
N ILE A 120 2.16 0.07 7.53
CA ILE A 120 2.05 1.35 6.84
C ILE A 120 3.41 1.84 6.32
N SER A 121 3.38 2.77 5.38
CA SER A 121 4.57 3.50 4.93
C SER A 121 5.68 2.59 4.38
N VAL A 122 5.29 1.59 3.60
CA VAL A 122 6.22 0.65 2.95
C VAL A 122 6.40 1.03 1.48
N GLY A 123 7.61 1.47 1.13
CA GLY A 123 7.90 1.86 -0.25
C GLY A 123 9.38 2.11 -0.49
N TRP A 124 9.66 3.02 -1.40
CA TRP A 124 11.01 3.51 -1.67
C TRP A 124 11.44 4.53 -0.58
N ASP A 125 10.59 5.50 -0.26
CA ASP A 125 10.78 6.49 0.80
C ASP A 125 9.39 6.85 1.41
N PRO A 126 9.07 6.38 2.59
CA PRO A 126 9.85 5.55 3.52
C PRO A 126 10.15 4.13 3.03
N GLY A 127 11.36 3.67 3.24
CA GLY A 127 11.80 2.32 2.88
C GLY A 127 13.29 2.26 2.54
N MET A 128 13.64 1.68 1.39
CA MET A 128 15.02 1.46 0.97
C MET A 128 15.84 2.76 0.90
N PHE A 129 15.23 3.86 0.44
CA PHE A 129 15.91 5.15 0.37
C PHE A 129 16.25 5.70 1.75
N SER A 130 15.35 5.56 2.73
CA SER A 130 15.59 5.96 4.12
C SER A 130 16.74 5.14 4.74
N LEU A 131 16.80 3.84 4.51
CA LEU A 131 17.89 2.97 4.97
C LEU A 131 19.21 3.35 4.32
N ASN A 132 19.22 3.62 3.02
CA ASN A 132 20.42 4.05 2.31
C ASN A 132 20.94 5.40 2.83
N ARG A 133 20.07 6.33 3.19
CA ARG A 133 20.48 7.59 3.84
C ARG A 133 21.16 7.34 5.17
N LEU A 134 20.57 6.55 6.05
CA LEU A 134 21.18 6.20 7.34
C LEU A 134 22.52 5.52 7.18
N TYR A 135 22.63 4.60 6.22
CA TYR A 135 23.89 3.94 5.90
C TYR A 135 24.94 4.94 5.40
N ALA A 136 24.57 5.82 4.48
CA ALA A 136 25.48 6.86 3.99
C ALA A 136 25.92 7.81 5.11
N GLU A 137 25.03 8.25 5.99
CA GLU A 137 25.34 9.09 7.15
C GLU A 137 26.30 8.42 8.12
N SER A 138 26.27 7.09 8.24
CA SER A 138 27.20 6.35 9.10
C SER A 138 28.63 6.27 8.57
N ILE A 139 28.84 6.44 7.26
CA ILE A 139 30.13 6.30 6.57
C ILE A 139 30.69 7.65 6.16
N LEU A 140 29.84 8.57 5.71
CA LEU A 140 30.26 9.86 5.20
C LEU A 140 30.54 10.81 6.35
N VAL A 141 31.62 11.60 6.21
CA VAL A 141 31.89 12.69 7.16
C VAL A 141 30.72 13.69 7.12
N PRO A 142 30.19 14.08 8.29
CA PRO A 142 29.12 15.06 8.33
C PRO A 142 29.50 16.33 7.57
N VAL A 143 28.71 16.69 6.56
CA VAL A 143 28.86 17.96 5.84
C VAL A 143 27.88 18.94 6.45
N SER A 144 28.40 20.10 6.84
CA SER A 144 27.60 21.13 7.52
C SER A 144 26.48 21.73 6.66
N TYR A 145 26.50 21.48 5.36
CA TYR A 145 25.42 21.78 4.43
C TYR A 145 25.59 20.98 3.14
N THR A 146 24.51 20.51 2.58
CA THR A 146 24.44 20.03 1.22
C THR A 146 23.66 21.03 0.39
N HIS A 147 24.30 21.65 -0.60
CA HIS A 147 23.58 22.37 -1.63
C HIS A 147 23.07 21.37 -2.66
N LEU A 148 21.85 20.91 -2.46
CA LEU A 148 21.06 20.32 -3.53
C LEU A 148 20.24 21.44 -4.15
N THR A 149 20.88 22.27 -4.96
CA THR A 149 20.14 23.06 -5.94
C THR A 149 19.87 22.15 -7.12
N LEU A 150 18.64 21.67 -7.21
CA LEU A 150 18.17 21.14 -8.46
C LEU A 150 18.14 22.30 -9.47
N PRO A 151 18.75 22.16 -10.66
CA PRO A 151 18.57 23.16 -11.70
C PRO A 151 17.08 23.23 -12.04
N THR A 152 16.52 24.42 -11.92
CA THR A 152 15.17 24.78 -12.38
C THR A 152 15.13 24.78 -13.89
#